data_2fa0a40b1e5678fea24c7568e92b702e
#
_entry.id   2fa0a40b1e5678fea24c7568e92b702e
#
_cell.length_a   1.000
_cell.length_b   1.000
_cell.length_c   1.000
_cell.angle_alpha   90.00
_cell.angle_beta   90.00
_cell.angle_gamma   90.00
#
_symmetry.space_group_name_H-M   'P 1'
#
loop_
_entity.id
_entity.type
_entity.pdbx_description
1 polymer ?
#
loop_
_entity_poly.entity_id
_entity_poly.type
_entity_poly.pdbx_seq_one_letter_code
_entity_poly.pdbx_strand_id
1 'polypeptide(L)'
;GLVGSEMCIRDSTDTVGFVRHLPTQLVEAFKSTLEEVLAADIMLHVVDGSDPFPLKQIEAVNQVIYDIVSATGEQGPPEIIVINKIDQADPLVLAELRHVLDHEDVVYVSARTGEGIDELTARVELFLNSRDSHVKLQVPFTRGDIVARVHAEGTVRHEEYTADGTLVDVRLPAPTARELAEFIV
;
A
#
# COMPACT_ATOMS: atom_id res chain seq x y z
N GLY A 1 -25.43 -15.97 -12.21
CA GLY A 1 -25.11 -14.62 -12.60
C GLY A 1 -24.50 -13.89 -11.43
N LEU A 2 -23.17 -13.79 -11.38
CA LEU A 2 -22.45 -12.90 -10.46
C LEU A 2 -22.38 -11.55 -11.15
N VAL A 3 -23.21 -10.62 -10.71
CA VAL A 3 -23.19 -9.22 -11.12
C VAL A 3 -22.38 -8.46 -10.07
N GLY A 4 -21.33 -7.74 -10.52
CA GLY A 4 -20.77 -6.60 -9.81
C GLY A 4 -19.88 -6.96 -8.61
N SER A 5 -18.75 -7.60 -8.88
CA SER A 5 -17.59 -7.41 -8.03
C SER A 5 -16.76 -6.30 -8.69
N GLU A 6 -16.74 -5.15 -8.07
CA GLU A 6 -15.81 -4.07 -8.41
C GLU A 6 -14.39 -4.64 -8.27
N MET A 7 -13.75 -4.89 -9.41
CA MET A 7 -12.36 -5.31 -9.42
C MET A 7 -11.49 -4.08 -9.17
N CYS A 8 -11.36 -3.68 -7.91
CA CYS A 8 -10.15 -2.98 -7.51
C CYS A 8 -9.00 -3.97 -7.73
N ILE A 9 -8.18 -3.74 -8.75
CA ILE A 9 -6.97 -4.53 -8.97
C ILE A 9 -6.04 -4.17 -7.81
N ARG A 10 -5.92 -5.10 -6.86
CA ARG A 10 -4.95 -5.03 -5.79
C ARG A 10 -3.89 -6.06 -6.11
N ASP A 11 -2.78 -5.60 -6.64
CA ASP A 11 -1.62 -6.45 -6.86
C ASP A 11 -0.77 -6.44 -5.60
N SER A 12 -0.35 -7.61 -5.15
CA SER A 12 0.64 -7.75 -4.09
C SER A 12 1.88 -8.43 -4.66
N THR A 13 3.02 -7.77 -4.51
CA THR A 13 4.32 -8.34 -4.88
C THR A 13 4.99 -8.86 -3.61
N ASP A 14 5.22 -10.18 -3.55
CA ASP A 14 5.99 -10.80 -2.49
C ASP A 14 7.48 -10.73 -2.84
N THR A 15 8.29 -10.23 -1.92
CA THR A 15 9.73 -10.08 -2.12
C THR A 15 10.49 -11.22 -1.44
N VAL A 16 11.73 -11.48 -1.88
CA VAL A 16 12.62 -12.42 -1.20
C VAL A 16 12.89 -11.90 0.21
N GLY A 17 12.68 -12.75 1.24
CA GLY A 17 12.90 -12.34 2.64
C GLY A 17 14.31 -11.84 2.89
N PHE A 18 14.44 -10.78 3.69
CA PHE A 18 15.73 -10.24 4.10
C PHE A 18 16.49 -11.26 4.95
N VAL A 19 17.67 -11.66 4.48
CA VAL A 19 18.57 -12.58 5.20
C VAL A 19 19.46 -11.74 6.12
N ARG A 20 19.70 -12.23 7.33
CA ARG A 20 20.46 -11.53 8.43
C ARG A 20 21.82 -10.95 8.04
N HIS A 21 22.38 -11.30 6.89
CA HIS A 21 23.61 -10.69 6.34
C HIS A 21 23.46 -10.65 4.83
N LEU A 22 23.05 -9.50 4.29
CA LEU A 22 23.08 -9.23 2.85
C LEU A 22 24.54 -8.94 2.46
N PRO A 23 25.23 -9.85 1.74
CA PRO A 23 26.51 -9.50 1.09
C PRO A 23 26.26 -8.35 0.11
N THR A 24 27.19 -7.42 0.04
CA THR A 24 27.15 -6.25 -0.86
C THR A 24 26.85 -6.62 -2.34
N GLN A 25 27.20 -7.84 -2.76
CA GLN A 25 26.91 -8.37 -4.09
C GLN A 25 25.42 -8.74 -4.30
N LEU A 26 24.68 -9.02 -3.23
CA LEU A 26 23.22 -9.24 -3.29
C LEU A 26 22.43 -7.90 -3.32
N VAL A 27 23.00 -6.81 -2.85
CA VAL A 27 22.34 -5.48 -2.92
C VAL A 27 22.07 -5.08 -4.37
N GLU A 28 22.98 -5.38 -5.32
CA GLU A 28 22.76 -5.11 -6.75
C GLU A 28 21.68 -6.01 -7.35
N ALA A 29 21.60 -7.28 -6.94
CA ALA A 29 20.54 -8.19 -7.38
C ALA A 29 19.16 -7.83 -6.79
N PHE A 30 19.14 -7.24 -5.59
CA PHE A 30 17.93 -6.73 -4.95
C PHE A 30 17.47 -5.37 -5.50
N LYS A 31 18.33 -4.66 -6.23
CA LYS A 31 18.02 -3.31 -6.71
C LYS A 31 16.76 -3.25 -7.57
N SER A 32 16.56 -4.23 -8.46
CA SER A 32 15.34 -4.33 -9.27
C SER A 32 14.08 -4.62 -8.44
N THR A 33 14.21 -5.47 -7.42
CA THR A 33 13.10 -5.78 -6.48
C THR A 33 12.78 -4.58 -5.60
N LEU A 34 13.79 -3.78 -5.25
CA LEU A 34 13.63 -2.58 -4.43
C LEU A 34 13.06 -1.39 -5.23
N GLU A 35 13.28 -1.33 -6.54
CA GLU A 35 12.58 -0.39 -7.43
C GLU A 35 11.06 -0.67 -7.45
N GLU A 36 10.64 -1.94 -7.39
CA GLU A 36 9.23 -2.32 -7.23
C GLU A 36 8.67 -1.87 -5.87
N VAL A 37 9.46 -1.94 -4.80
CA VAL A 37 9.05 -1.46 -3.47
C VAL A 37 8.82 0.06 -3.49
N LEU A 38 9.69 0.84 -4.16
CA LEU A 38 9.51 2.28 -4.26
C LEU A 38 8.28 2.68 -5.09
N ALA A 39 7.90 1.84 -6.05
CA ALA A 39 6.71 2.05 -6.87
C ALA A 39 5.40 1.62 -6.17
N ALA A 40 5.48 0.96 -5.03
CA ALA A 40 4.30 0.49 -4.31
C ALA A 40 3.50 1.64 -3.67
N ASP A 41 2.19 1.50 -3.63
CA ASP A 41 1.31 2.45 -2.92
C ASP A 41 1.46 2.35 -1.41
N ILE A 42 1.79 1.16 -0.90
CA ILE A 42 2.01 0.85 0.51
C ILE A 42 2.98 -0.32 0.64
N MET A 43 3.84 -0.27 1.63
CA MET A 43 4.74 -1.36 2.00
C MET A 43 4.25 -2.03 3.28
N LEU A 44 4.15 -3.35 3.25
CA LEU A 44 3.95 -4.17 4.43
C LEU A 44 5.29 -4.77 4.86
N HIS A 45 5.85 -4.22 5.92
CA HIS A 45 7.09 -4.72 6.52
C HIS A 45 6.79 -5.84 7.50
N VAL A 46 6.86 -7.08 7.03
CA VAL A 46 6.53 -8.26 7.84
C VAL A 46 7.73 -8.70 8.66
N VAL A 47 7.56 -8.70 9.98
CA VAL A 47 8.60 -9.03 10.97
C VAL A 47 8.20 -10.28 11.75
N ASP A 48 9.15 -11.17 11.99
CA ASP A 48 8.93 -12.35 12.82
C ASP A 48 8.94 -11.98 14.30
N GLY A 49 7.75 -11.88 14.92
CA GLY A 49 7.57 -11.55 16.33
C GLY A 49 8.09 -12.63 17.29
N SER A 50 8.33 -13.87 16.80
CA SER A 50 8.93 -14.94 17.59
C SER A 50 10.46 -14.89 17.65
N ASP A 51 11.10 -14.03 16.85
CA ASP A 51 12.56 -13.79 16.94
C ASP A 51 12.89 -13.09 18.28
N PRO A 52 14.01 -13.42 18.91
CA PRO A 52 14.41 -12.76 20.15
C PRO A 52 14.85 -11.28 19.96
N PHE A 53 15.09 -10.85 18.72
CA PHE A 53 15.58 -9.49 18.41
C PHE A 53 14.84 -8.85 17.21
N PRO A 54 13.52 -8.72 17.24
CA PRO A 54 12.74 -8.24 16.10
C PRO A 54 13.04 -6.77 15.78
N LEU A 55 13.34 -5.92 16.76
CA LEU A 55 13.72 -4.52 16.54
C LEU A 55 14.97 -4.38 15.66
N LYS A 56 15.94 -5.27 15.79
CA LYS A 56 17.13 -5.26 14.93
C LYS A 56 16.83 -5.60 13.48
N GLN A 57 15.81 -6.41 13.25
CA GLN A 57 15.36 -6.72 11.90
C GLN A 57 14.69 -5.48 11.28
N ILE A 58 13.83 -4.79 12.04
CA ILE A 58 13.19 -3.54 11.61
C ILE A 58 14.24 -2.49 11.26
N GLU A 59 15.21 -2.25 12.17
CA GLU A 59 16.29 -1.30 11.93
C GLU A 59 17.11 -1.62 10.67
N ALA A 60 17.43 -2.89 10.45
CA ALA A 60 18.21 -3.32 9.28
C ALA A 60 17.45 -3.08 7.96
N VAL A 61 16.17 -3.34 7.91
CA VAL A 61 15.32 -3.09 6.73
C VAL A 61 15.16 -1.59 6.50
N ASN A 62 14.89 -0.83 7.54
CA ASN A 62 14.74 0.63 7.46
C ASN A 62 16.02 1.30 6.95
N GLN A 63 17.20 0.80 7.37
CA GLN A 63 18.48 1.30 6.87
C GLN A 63 18.63 1.06 5.36
N VAL A 64 18.25 -0.13 4.86
CA VAL A 64 18.30 -0.45 3.43
C VAL A 64 17.37 0.44 2.64
N ILE A 65 16.14 0.64 3.10
CA ILE A 65 15.16 1.51 2.44
C ILE A 65 15.66 2.95 2.42
N TYR A 66 16.21 3.43 3.55
CA TYR A 66 16.79 4.77 3.64
C TYR A 66 17.93 4.98 2.64
N ASP A 67 18.83 4.01 2.51
CA ASP A 67 19.96 4.08 1.57
C ASP A 67 19.48 4.18 0.12
N ILE A 68 18.42 3.46 -0.24
CA ILE A 68 17.84 3.49 -1.58
C ILE A 68 17.13 4.80 -1.86
N VAL A 69 16.25 5.24 -0.96
CA VAL A 69 15.53 6.52 -1.04
C VAL A 69 16.54 7.67 -1.16
N SER A 70 17.63 7.63 -0.37
CA SER A 70 18.69 8.63 -0.44
C SER A 70 19.45 8.62 -1.76
N ALA A 71 19.60 7.46 -2.39
CA ALA A 71 20.31 7.30 -3.67
C ALA A 71 19.45 7.72 -4.88
N THR A 72 18.13 7.50 -4.82
CA THR A 72 17.19 7.84 -5.91
C THR A 72 16.64 9.25 -5.78
N GLY A 73 16.61 9.82 -4.58
CA GLY A 73 15.96 11.11 -4.28
C GLY A 73 14.42 11.03 -4.31
N GLU A 74 13.86 9.83 -4.39
CA GLU A 74 12.43 9.56 -4.32
C GLU A 74 11.96 9.49 -2.87
N GLN A 75 10.66 9.62 -2.65
CA GLN A 75 10.07 9.33 -1.33
C GLN A 75 9.72 7.86 -1.28
N GLY A 76 10.11 7.19 -0.19
CA GLY A 76 9.70 5.81 0.05
C GLY A 76 8.17 5.69 0.20
N PRO A 77 7.60 4.52 -0.10
CA PRO A 77 6.19 4.26 0.15
C PRO A 77 5.93 4.34 1.65
N PRO A 78 4.71 4.72 2.04
CA PRO A 78 4.30 4.59 3.43
C PRO A 78 4.32 3.14 3.86
N GLU A 79 4.66 2.91 5.13
CA GLU A 79 4.92 1.60 5.69
C GLU A 79 3.90 1.24 6.76
N ILE A 80 3.47 -0.02 6.76
CA ILE A 80 2.82 -0.66 7.91
C ILE A 80 3.74 -1.78 8.37
N ILE A 81 4.18 -1.71 9.63
CA ILE A 81 4.95 -2.79 10.26
C ILE A 81 3.99 -3.88 10.72
N VAL A 82 4.18 -5.11 10.25
CA VAL A 82 3.35 -6.26 10.56
C VAL A 82 4.14 -7.24 11.41
N ILE A 83 3.90 -7.25 12.71
CA ILE A 83 4.52 -8.21 13.63
C ILE A 83 3.76 -9.54 13.54
N ASN A 84 4.31 -10.48 12.79
CA ASN A 84 3.70 -11.80 12.58
C ASN A 84 4.18 -12.83 13.61
N LYS A 85 3.48 -13.96 13.68
CA LYS A 85 3.74 -15.10 14.59
C LYS A 85 3.57 -14.73 16.09
N ILE A 86 2.66 -13.81 16.41
CA ILE A 86 2.40 -13.43 17.82
C ILE A 86 1.97 -14.60 18.69
N ASP A 87 1.42 -15.67 18.08
CA ASP A 87 1.06 -16.91 18.74
C ASP A 87 2.25 -17.73 19.25
N GLN A 88 3.47 -17.40 18.82
CA GLN A 88 4.73 -18.03 19.20
C GLN A 88 5.70 -17.06 19.88
N ALA A 89 5.36 -15.79 19.95
CA ALA A 89 6.23 -14.74 20.47
C ALA A 89 6.28 -14.74 21.99
N ASP A 90 7.44 -14.36 22.54
CA ASP A 90 7.57 -14.12 23.98
C ASP A 90 6.73 -12.87 24.37
N PRO A 91 5.84 -12.98 25.39
CA PRO A 91 5.05 -11.84 25.84
C PRO A 91 5.87 -10.61 26.24
N LEU A 92 7.08 -10.78 26.76
CA LEU A 92 7.97 -9.67 27.10
C LEU A 92 8.50 -8.96 25.85
N VAL A 93 8.86 -9.71 24.82
CA VAL A 93 9.26 -9.15 23.52
C VAL A 93 8.11 -8.38 22.88
N LEU A 94 6.89 -8.92 22.91
CA LEU A 94 5.71 -8.21 22.41
C LEU A 94 5.40 -6.93 23.19
N ALA A 95 5.59 -6.93 24.50
CA ALA A 95 5.40 -5.74 25.33
C ALA A 95 6.45 -4.67 25.01
N GLU A 96 7.70 -5.05 24.80
CA GLU A 96 8.77 -4.16 24.36
C GLU A 96 8.47 -3.56 22.98
N LEU A 97 8.07 -4.39 22.00
CA LEU A 97 7.69 -3.92 20.66
C LEU A 97 6.56 -2.89 20.72
N ARG A 98 5.52 -3.16 21.50
CA ARG A 98 4.39 -2.22 21.67
C ARG A 98 4.81 -0.90 22.28
N HIS A 99 5.80 -0.91 23.16
CA HIS A 99 6.31 0.30 23.80
C HIS A 99 7.22 1.10 22.86
N VAL A 100 8.12 0.43 22.14
CA VAL A 100 9.09 1.09 21.25
C VAL A 100 8.43 1.61 19.98
N LEU A 101 7.48 0.87 19.43
CA LEU A 101 6.78 1.18 18.17
C LEU A 101 5.44 1.91 18.37
N ASP A 102 5.21 2.53 19.54
CA ASP A 102 3.94 3.18 19.92
C ASP A 102 3.51 4.31 18.96
N HIS A 103 4.45 4.89 18.22
CA HIS A 103 4.20 5.99 17.27
C HIS A 103 4.20 5.56 15.80
N GLU A 104 4.40 4.27 15.52
CA GLU A 104 4.47 3.73 14.18
C GLU A 104 3.13 3.09 13.79
N ASP A 105 2.90 2.96 12.49
CA ASP A 105 1.78 2.16 11.99
C ASP A 105 2.12 0.67 12.11
N VAL A 106 1.72 0.05 13.22
CA VAL A 106 2.04 -1.34 13.56
C VAL A 106 0.78 -2.17 13.74
N VAL A 107 0.78 -3.37 13.16
CA VAL A 107 -0.28 -4.38 13.36
C VAL A 107 0.33 -5.68 13.82
N TYR A 108 -0.29 -6.29 14.83
CA TYR A 108 0.16 -7.55 15.43
C TYR A 108 -0.71 -8.70 14.93
N VAL A 109 -0.12 -9.67 14.24
CA VAL A 109 -0.87 -10.74 13.58
C VAL A 109 -0.30 -12.13 13.87
N SER A 110 -1.13 -13.13 13.69
CA SER A 110 -0.71 -14.50 13.47
C SER A 110 -1.35 -15.02 12.19
N ALA A 111 -0.58 -15.12 11.13
CA ALA A 111 -1.04 -15.71 9.87
C ALA A 111 -1.49 -17.18 10.05
N ARG A 112 -0.99 -17.87 11.09
CA ARG A 112 -1.37 -19.26 11.40
C ARG A 112 -2.76 -19.36 12.04
N THR A 113 -3.09 -18.47 12.97
CA THR A 113 -4.36 -18.51 13.71
C THR A 113 -5.44 -17.62 13.12
N GLY A 114 -5.05 -16.67 12.27
CA GLY A 114 -5.93 -15.62 11.74
C GLY A 114 -6.06 -14.41 12.67
N GLU A 115 -5.46 -14.43 13.85
CA GLU A 115 -5.51 -13.31 14.80
C GLU A 115 -4.87 -12.06 14.17
N GLY A 116 -5.58 -10.91 14.29
CA GLY A 116 -5.11 -9.61 13.78
C GLY A 116 -5.21 -9.42 12.27
N ILE A 117 -5.58 -10.44 11.47
CA ILE A 117 -5.66 -10.31 10.00
C ILE A 117 -6.77 -9.35 9.59
N ASP A 118 -7.91 -9.36 10.26
CA ASP A 118 -8.99 -8.42 9.96
C ASP A 118 -8.57 -6.96 10.24
N GLU A 119 -7.81 -6.72 11.30
CA GLU A 119 -7.24 -5.41 11.61
C GLU A 119 -6.24 -4.96 10.53
N LEU A 120 -5.33 -5.85 10.12
CA LEU A 120 -4.39 -5.57 9.04
C LEU A 120 -5.12 -5.20 7.75
N THR A 121 -6.13 -5.99 7.37
CA THR A 121 -6.93 -5.74 6.17
C THR A 121 -7.63 -4.40 6.24
N ALA A 122 -8.29 -4.09 7.36
CA ALA A 122 -8.95 -2.81 7.57
C ALA A 122 -7.97 -1.63 7.52
N ARG A 123 -6.74 -1.78 8.05
CA ARG A 123 -5.70 -0.76 8.04
C ARG A 123 -5.21 -0.49 6.61
N VAL A 124 -4.94 -1.53 5.83
CA VAL A 124 -4.57 -1.42 4.42
C VAL A 124 -5.68 -0.76 3.61
N GLU A 125 -6.93 -1.16 3.83
CA GLU A 125 -8.09 -0.55 3.15
C GLU A 125 -8.24 0.93 3.49
N LEU A 126 -8.14 1.29 4.76
CA LEU A 126 -8.19 2.69 5.19
C LEU A 126 -7.10 3.51 4.52
N PHE A 127 -5.89 2.96 4.45
CA PHE A 127 -4.73 3.61 3.84
C PHE A 127 -4.94 3.84 2.34
N LEU A 128 -5.33 2.80 1.60
CA LEU A 128 -5.59 2.88 0.16
C LEU A 128 -6.74 3.86 -0.13
N ASN A 129 -7.82 3.79 0.65
CA ASN A 129 -8.97 4.69 0.50
C ASN A 129 -8.63 6.16 0.84
N SER A 130 -7.67 6.41 1.73
CA SER A 130 -7.24 7.78 2.08
C SER A 130 -6.48 8.47 0.95
N ARG A 131 -5.92 7.70 0.02
CA ARG A 131 -5.24 8.18 -1.19
C ARG A 131 -6.17 8.43 -2.36
N ASP A 132 -7.41 7.96 -2.29
CA ASP A 132 -8.40 8.23 -3.32
C ASP A 132 -8.85 9.69 -3.28
N SER A 133 -8.83 10.32 -4.42
CA SER A 133 -9.33 11.68 -4.59
C SER A 133 -10.81 11.64 -4.99
N HIS A 134 -11.67 12.33 -4.23
CA HIS A 134 -13.05 12.54 -4.64
C HIS A 134 -13.10 13.74 -5.57
N VAL A 135 -13.44 13.51 -6.81
CA VAL A 135 -13.46 14.52 -7.87
C VAL A 135 -14.75 14.46 -8.69
N LYS A 136 -15.11 15.60 -9.27
CA LYS A 136 -16.13 15.67 -10.30
C LYS A 136 -15.46 15.95 -11.62
N LEU A 137 -15.74 15.12 -12.61
CA LEU A 137 -15.17 15.22 -13.93
C LEU A 137 -16.26 15.60 -14.95
N GLN A 138 -16.00 16.64 -15.73
CA GLN A 138 -16.81 16.98 -16.91
C GLN A 138 -16.10 16.43 -18.15
N VAL A 139 -16.54 15.28 -18.64
CA VAL A 139 -15.91 14.58 -19.76
C VAL A 139 -16.69 14.83 -21.05
N PRO A 140 -16.10 15.47 -22.08
CA PRO A 140 -16.77 15.67 -23.37
C PRO A 140 -17.20 14.34 -24.00
N PHE A 141 -18.32 14.32 -24.72
CA PHE A 141 -18.83 13.10 -25.38
C PHE A 141 -17.86 12.45 -26.35
N THR A 142 -16.89 13.22 -26.87
CA THR A 142 -15.82 12.71 -27.74
C THR A 142 -14.78 11.89 -27.02
N ARG A 143 -14.74 11.93 -25.68
CA ARG A 143 -13.76 11.26 -24.81
C ARG A 143 -14.40 10.15 -23.98
N GLY A 144 -15.19 9.28 -24.66
CA GLY A 144 -15.77 8.09 -24.01
C GLY A 144 -14.72 7.11 -23.45
N ASP A 145 -13.49 7.18 -23.96
CA ASP A 145 -12.32 6.47 -23.42
C ASP A 145 -12.06 6.82 -21.96
N ILE A 146 -12.19 8.09 -21.59
CA ILE A 146 -12.01 8.57 -20.21
C ILE A 146 -13.14 8.09 -19.31
N VAL A 147 -14.39 8.15 -19.77
CA VAL A 147 -15.54 7.65 -18.99
C VAL A 147 -15.36 6.16 -18.70
N ALA A 148 -14.97 5.37 -19.71
CA ALA A 148 -14.70 3.94 -19.55
C ALA A 148 -13.56 3.69 -18.55
N ARG A 149 -12.48 4.47 -18.60
CA ARG A 149 -11.35 4.39 -17.66
C ARG A 149 -11.77 4.74 -16.23
N VAL A 150 -12.57 5.81 -16.07
CA VAL A 150 -13.11 6.23 -14.76
C VAL A 150 -13.96 5.13 -14.12
N HIS A 151 -14.78 4.42 -14.92
CA HIS A 151 -15.54 3.26 -14.43
C HIS A 151 -14.67 2.04 -14.11
N ALA A 152 -13.54 1.87 -14.82
CA ALA A 152 -12.64 0.74 -14.58
C ALA A 152 -11.72 0.94 -13.36
N GLU A 153 -11.29 2.18 -13.09
CA GLU A 153 -10.29 2.48 -12.06
C GLU A 153 -10.89 3.15 -10.82
N GLY A 154 -12.14 3.65 -10.89
CA GLY A 154 -12.77 4.43 -9.83
C GLY A 154 -14.08 3.86 -9.31
N THR A 155 -14.54 4.44 -8.20
CA THR A 155 -15.89 4.18 -7.67
C THR A 155 -16.80 5.35 -8.02
N VAL A 156 -17.65 5.16 -9.04
CA VAL A 156 -18.61 6.18 -9.49
C VAL A 156 -19.77 6.27 -8.50
N ARG A 157 -20.01 7.47 -7.99
CA ARG A 157 -21.12 7.78 -7.08
C ARG A 157 -22.34 8.30 -7.80
N HIS A 158 -22.10 9.13 -8.79
CA HIS A 158 -23.16 9.73 -9.61
C HIS A 158 -22.65 10.01 -11.01
N GLU A 159 -23.50 9.82 -12.00
CA GLU A 159 -23.23 10.11 -13.40
C GLU A 159 -24.47 10.76 -14.02
N GLU A 160 -24.26 11.86 -14.73
CA GLU A 160 -25.33 12.53 -15.47
C GLU A 160 -24.83 13.08 -16.81
N TYR A 161 -25.71 13.10 -17.79
CA TYR A 161 -25.44 13.68 -19.10
C TYR A 161 -25.84 15.16 -19.11
N THR A 162 -24.87 16.03 -19.37
CA THR A 162 -25.05 17.47 -19.47
C THR A 162 -24.99 17.93 -20.94
N ALA A 163 -25.21 19.22 -21.18
CA ALA A 163 -25.06 19.75 -22.54
C ALA A 163 -23.61 19.69 -23.07
N ASP A 164 -22.60 19.69 -22.17
CA ASP A 164 -21.18 19.76 -22.49
C ASP A 164 -20.47 18.39 -22.41
N GLY A 165 -21.17 17.33 -22.03
CA GLY A 165 -20.60 16.00 -21.88
C GLY A 165 -21.20 15.21 -20.73
N THR A 166 -20.46 14.23 -20.23
CA THR A 166 -20.82 13.42 -19.08
C THR A 166 -20.17 14.00 -17.81
N LEU A 167 -21.00 14.37 -16.83
CA LEU A 167 -20.53 14.75 -15.51
C LEU A 167 -20.48 13.50 -14.63
N VAL A 168 -19.30 13.18 -14.10
CA VAL A 168 -19.09 11.99 -13.27
C VAL A 168 -18.57 12.42 -11.91
N ASP A 169 -19.32 12.08 -10.86
CA ASP A 169 -18.90 12.23 -9.45
C ASP A 169 -18.26 10.90 -9.02
N VAL A 170 -16.96 10.89 -8.80
CA VAL A 170 -16.20 9.65 -8.67
C VAL A 170 -15.09 9.77 -7.63
N ARG A 171 -14.80 8.65 -6.99
CA ARG A 171 -13.57 8.47 -6.20
C ARG A 171 -12.55 7.75 -7.07
N LEU A 172 -11.40 8.38 -7.29
CA LEU A 172 -10.32 7.87 -8.13
C LEU A 172 -9.02 7.77 -7.35
N PRO A 173 -8.14 6.79 -7.67
CA PRO A 173 -6.76 6.82 -7.20
C PRO A 173 -6.10 8.16 -7.50
N ALA A 174 -5.32 8.68 -6.54
CA ALA A 174 -4.72 10.00 -6.67
C ALA A 174 -3.85 10.19 -7.94
N PRO A 175 -3.10 9.18 -8.45
CA PRO A 175 -2.41 9.28 -9.73
C PRO A 175 -3.39 9.50 -10.89
N THR A 176 -4.45 8.71 -10.98
CA THR A 176 -5.47 8.82 -12.03
C THR A 176 -6.21 10.16 -11.97
N ALA A 177 -6.53 10.64 -10.76
CA ALA A 177 -7.14 11.96 -10.59
C ALA A 177 -6.23 13.10 -11.08
N ARG A 178 -4.89 12.99 -10.88
CA ARG A 178 -3.93 13.97 -11.41
C ARG A 178 -3.84 13.95 -12.93
N GLU A 179 -3.82 12.76 -13.53
CA GLU A 179 -3.81 12.63 -15.00
C GLU A 179 -5.07 13.20 -15.66
N LEU A 180 -6.21 13.12 -14.96
CA LEU A 180 -7.50 13.62 -15.41
C LEU A 180 -7.81 15.04 -14.91
N ALA A 181 -6.81 15.76 -14.39
CA ALA A 181 -6.99 17.08 -13.79
C ALA A 181 -7.63 18.12 -14.74
N GLU A 182 -7.42 17.99 -16.06
CA GLU A 182 -8.01 18.87 -17.06
C GLU A 182 -9.54 18.77 -17.17
N PHE A 183 -10.12 17.66 -16.68
CA PHE A 183 -11.58 17.40 -16.69
C PHE A 183 -12.22 17.71 -15.33
N ILE A 184 -11.46 18.04 -14.30
CA ILE A 184 -11.99 18.33 -12.95
C ILE A 184 -12.69 19.68 -12.95
N VAL A 185 -13.92 19.69 -12.40
CA VAL A 185 -14.79 20.88 -12.27
C VAL A 185 -15.16 21.18 -10.82
#